data_505ef655d6593ba4165203d4005bc5ff
#
_entry.id   505ef655d6593ba4165203d4005bc5ff
#
_cell.length_a   1.000
_cell.length_b   1.000
_cell.length_c   1.000
_cell.angle_alpha   90.00
_cell.angle_beta   90.00
_cell.angle_gamma   90.00
#
_symmetry.space_group_name_H-M   'P 1'
#
loop_
_entity.id
_entity.type
_entity.pdbx_description
1 polymer ?
#
loop_
_entity_poly.entity_id
_entity_poly.type
_entity_poly.pdbx_seq_one_letter_code
_entity_poly.pdbx_strand_id
1 'polypeptide(L)'
;MFMTDTAKECDLFIPTTSTLESEDLIYSSMTNPYIIYNEKAMEPKEKLMDEYEFFKELARILNIEKYPYVDKREYLTKVIEPLKKYNDKVNIDYLKNNYFTIHKPIAWEDKNFETKSGKFEIFFNNRLYKENIKDNKFILLTNHTRDSLSSQHMMDEEGISIAYINENMAKELNLNNDEIVILKSNNGEINVKLNIDNIVSDYIVLMYVGWWTKHGNPNYLTESGISDIGGQITYNETKVKIIKIN
;
A
#
# COMPACT_ATOMS: atom_id res chain seq x y z
N MET A 1 11.96 -6.88 10.85
CA MET A 1 12.23 -5.51 11.36
C MET A 1 11.44 -5.23 12.63
N PHE A 2 10.13 -5.09 12.59
CA PHE A 2 9.30 -4.83 13.78
C PHE A 2 8.25 -5.92 13.95
N MET A 3 7.86 -6.18 15.19
CA MET A 3 6.69 -6.99 15.49
C MET A 3 5.44 -6.15 15.24
N THR A 4 4.92 -6.22 14.01
CA THR A 4 3.70 -5.50 13.59
C THR A 4 2.46 -6.15 14.19
N ASP A 5 1.32 -5.45 14.14
CA ASP A 5 0.05 -6.04 14.56
C ASP A 5 -0.29 -7.31 13.76
N THR A 6 -0.05 -7.29 12.45
CA THR A 6 -0.21 -8.50 11.61
C THR A 6 0.69 -9.65 12.06
N ALA A 7 1.94 -9.35 12.45
CA ALA A 7 2.86 -10.37 12.94
C ALA A 7 2.43 -10.97 14.28
N LYS A 8 1.72 -10.20 15.12
CA LYS A 8 1.18 -10.69 16.41
C LYS A 8 0.03 -11.68 16.25
N GLU A 9 -0.68 -11.61 15.10
CA GLU A 9 -1.77 -12.54 14.80
C GLU A 9 -1.28 -13.87 14.19
N CYS A 10 0.02 -14.03 13.97
CA CYS A 10 0.61 -15.25 13.40
C CYS A 10 1.05 -16.23 14.50
N ASP A 11 0.85 -17.54 14.27
CA ASP A 11 1.37 -18.59 15.14
C ASP A 11 2.89 -18.76 15.02
N LEU A 12 3.46 -18.40 13.87
CA LEU A 12 4.89 -18.48 13.58
C LEU A 12 5.37 -17.19 12.91
N PHE A 13 6.32 -16.53 13.52
CA PHE A 13 7.01 -15.37 12.96
C PHE A 13 8.45 -15.73 12.58
N ILE A 14 8.81 -15.54 11.32
CA ILE A 14 10.15 -15.80 10.79
C ILE A 14 10.78 -14.46 10.43
N PRO A 15 11.82 -14.00 11.16
CA PRO A 15 12.52 -12.78 10.82
C PRO A 15 13.36 -12.96 9.55
N THR A 16 13.40 -11.94 8.72
CA THR A 16 14.16 -11.92 7.48
C THR A 16 15.25 -10.85 7.50
N THR A 17 16.14 -10.88 6.50
CA THR A 17 17.18 -9.89 6.30
C THR A 17 16.61 -8.52 5.94
N SER A 18 17.34 -7.46 6.25
CA SER A 18 17.04 -6.09 5.79
C SER A 18 17.58 -5.86 4.38
N THR A 19 17.18 -4.74 3.76
CA THR A 19 17.68 -4.33 2.43
C THR A 19 19.21 -4.20 2.38
N LEU A 20 19.88 -3.82 3.48
CA LEU A 20 21.34 -3.72 3.53
C LEU A 20 22.03 -5.08 3.67
N GLU A 21 21.32 -6.09 4.14
CA GLU A 21 21.82 -7.44 4.38
C GLU A 21 21.52 -8.41 3.24
N SER A 22 20.89 -7.93 2.16
CA SER A 22 20.43 -8.75 1.03
C SER A 22 20.72 -8.04 -0.29
N GLU A 23 21.05 -8.80 -1.33
CA GLU A 23 21.06 -8.28 -2.69
C GLU A 23 19.68 -8.40 -3.31
N ASP A 24 19.28 -7.42 -4.15
CA ASP A 24 18.01 -7.46 -4.86
C ASP A 24 17.96 -6.51 -6.06
N LEU A 25 16.86 -6.56 -6.81
CA LEU A 25 16.50 -5.56 -7.82
C LEU A 25 15.46 -4.63 -7.21
N ILE A 26 15.75 -3.34 -7.19
CA ILE A 26 14.81 -2.32 -6.73
C ILE A 26 14.14 -1.70 -7.95
N TYR A 27 12.83 -1.75 -7.99
CA TYR A 27 12.03 -1.10 -9.02
C TYR A 27 10.69 -0.63 -8.46
N SER A 28 10.11 0.34 -9.11
CA SER A 28 8.75 0.81 -8.82
C SER A 28 8.02 1.08 -10.13
N SER A 29 6.79 0.62 -10.22
CA SER A 29 5.93 0.87 -11.38
C SER A 29 5.10 2.15 -11.27
N MET A 30 5.06 2.77 -10.10
CA MET A 30 4.13 3.88 -9.83
C MET A 30 4.76 5.26 -9.99
N THR A 31 5.80 5.55 -9.25
CA THR A 31 6.37 6.90 -9.16
C THR A 31 7.81 6.99 -9.64
N ASN A 32 8.47 5.85 -9.71
CA ASN A 32 9.88 5.77 -10.05
C ASN A 32 10.11 4.60 -11.01
N PRO A 33 10.19 4.86 -12.33
CA PRO A 33 10.30 3.81 -13.35
C PRO A 33 11.71 3.23 -13.48
N TYR A 34 12.57 3.47 -12.52
CA TYR A 34 13.95 3.02 -12.57
C TYR A 34 14.11 1.61 -11.99
N ILE A 35 14.93 0.81 -12.66
CA ILE A 35 15.42 -0.48 -12.15
C ILE A 35 16.88 -0.29 -11.80
N ILE A 36 17.25 -0.62 -10.58
CA ILE A 36 18.62 -0.62 -10.08
C ILE A 36 18.90 -1.93 -9.35
N TYR A 37 20.18 -2.28 -9.25
CA TYR A 37 20.60 -3.38 -8.41
C TYR A 37 20.99 -2.88 -7.03
N ASN A 38 20.45 -3.51 -6.01
CA ASN A 38 20.82 -3.30 -4.61
C ASN A 38 21.88 -4.33 -4.24
N GLU A 39 23.11 -3.89 -4.03
CA GLU A 39 24.20 -4.76 -3.57
C GLU A 39 24.09 -4.97 -2.05
N LYS A 40 24.31 -6.19 -1.61
CA LYS A 40 24.45 -6.49 -0.19
C LYS A 40 25.59 -5.70 0.41
N ALA A 41 25.31 -4.86 1.41
CA ALA A 41 26.25 -3.95 2.03
C ALA A 41 26.87 -4.50 3.33
N MET A 42 26.19 -5.43 4.00
CA MET A 42 26.64 -5.99 5.27
C MET A 42 26.11 -7.41 5.47
N GLU A 43 26.83 -8.20 6.28
CA GLU A 43 26.33 -9.50 6.70
C GLU A 43 25.21 -9.33 7.76
N PRO A 44 24.18 -10.19 7.75
CA PRO A 44 23.18 -10.22 8.81
C PRO A 44 23.82 -10.40 10.19
N LYS A 45 23.38 -9.64 11.18
CA LYS A 45 23.89 -9.75 12.56
C LYS A 45 23.57 -11.08 13.22
N GLU A 46 22.45 -11.68 12.84
CA GLU A 46 21.95 -12.93 13.36
C GLU A 46 21.86 -13.97 12.22
N LYS A 47 21.47 -15.19 12.56
CA LYS A 47 21.22 -16.24 11.56
C LYS A 47 19.90 -16.00 10.84
N LEU A 48 19.77 -14.81 10.22
CA LEU A 48 18.60 -14.46 9.42
C LEU A 48 18.72 -15.10 8.04
N MET A 49 17.61 -15.57 7.53
CA MET A 49 17.52 -16.12 6.18
C MET A 49 16.90 -15.09 5.24
N ASP A 50 17.52 -14.91 4.09
CA ASP A 50 16.92 -14.14 2.99
C ASP A 50 15.63 -14.81 2.52
N GLU A 51 14.63 -14.02 2.16
CA GLU A 51 13.32 -14.52 1.74
C GLU A 51 13.41 -15.46 0.53
N TYR A 52 14.31 -15.16 -0.43
CA TYR A 52 14.52 -16.04 -1.58
C TYR A 52 15.04 -17.42 -1.13
N GLU A 53 16.03 -17.46 -0.26
CA GLU A 53 16.60 -18.70 0.26
C GLU A 53 15.58 -19.48 1.09
N PHE A 54 14.79 -18.77 1.91
CA PHE A 54 13.69 -19.39 2.67
C PHE A 54 12.69 -20.09 1.75
N PHE A 55 12.19 -19.40 0.73
CA PHE A 55 11.21 -19.99 -0.19
C PHE A 55 11.82 -21.09 -1.07
N LYS A 56 13.11 -21.00 -1.40
CA LYS A 56 13.83 -22.05 -2.11
C LYS A 56 13.89 -23.35 -1.29
N GLU A 57 14.22 -23.24 -0.01
CA GLU A 57 14.27 -24.38 0.90
C GLU A 57 12.86 -24.97 1.15
N LEU A 58 11.87 -24.10 1.34
CA LEU A 58 10.49 -24.53 1.50
C LEU A 58 9.97 -25.25 0.25
N ALA A 59 10.26 -24.73 -0.93
CA ALA A 59 9.92 -25.38 -2.21
C ALA A 59 10.59 -26.76 -2.35
N ARG A 60 11.83 -26.89 -1.89
CA ARG A 60 12.57 -28.17 -1.89
C ARG A 60 11.90 -29.19 -0.97
N ILE A 61 11.53 -28.78 0.24
CA ILE A 61 10.82 -29.65 1.21
C ILE A 61 9.46 -30.09 0.67
N LEU A 62 8.76 -29.19 0.00
CA LEU A 62 7.44 -29.46 -0.59
C LEU A 62 7.51 -30.14 -1.97
N ASN A 63 8.70 -30.43 -2.48
CA ASN A 63 8.95 -31.06 -3.78
C ASN A 63 8.30 -30.30 -4.96
N ILE A 64 8.41 -28.96 -4.97
CA ILE A 64 7.89 -28.12 -6.06
C ILE A 64 8.86 -28.14 -7.24
N GLU A 65 8.58 -28.94 -8.25
CA GLU A 65 9.48 -29.19 -9.40
C GLU A 65 9.82 -27.92 -10.20
N LYS A 66 8.90 -26.98 -10.33
CA LYS A 66 9.04 -25.78 -11.17
C LYS A 66 9.70 -24.59 -10.46
N TYR A 67 10.14 -24.74 -9.23
CA TYR A 67 10.84 -23.67 -8.54
C TYR A 67 12.28 -23.49 -9.11
N PRO A 68 12.78 -22.26 -9.27
CA PRO A 68 14.16 -22.06 -9.76
C PRO A 68 15.19 -22.36 -8.66
N TYR A 69 15.70 -23.58 -8.65
CA TYR A 69 16.71 -24.06 -7.68
C TYR A 69 18.13 -23.57 -8.05
N VAL A 70 18.29 -22.27 -8.12
CA VAL A 70 19.56 -21.59 -8.41
C VAL A 70 19.96 -20.69 -7.22
N ASP A 71 21.14 -20.09 -7.22
CA ASP A 71 21.46 -19.06 -6.26
C ASP A 71 20.70 -17.75 -6.59
N LYS A 72 20.60 -16.85 -5.60
CA LYS A 72 19.84 -15.60 -5.75
C LYS A 72 20.39 -14.74 -6.87
N ARG A 73 21.71 -14.66 -7.02
CA ARG A 73 22.37 -13.88 -8.07
C ARG A 73 21.99 -14.39 -9.48
N GLU A 74 22.01 -15.69 -9.66
CA GLU A 74 21.58 -16.32 -10.93
C GLU A 74 20.09 -16.06 -11.18
N TYR A 75 19.26 -16.15 -10.14
CA TYR A 75 17.83 -15.82 -10.24
C TYR A 75 17.61 -14.38 -10.68
N LEU A 76 18.24 -13.40 -10.02
CA LEU A 76 18.14 -12.00 -10.39
C LEU A 76 18.62 -11.75 -11.83
N THR A 77 19.69 -12.44 -12.25
CA THR A 77 20.20 -12.37 -13.62
C THR A 77 19.14 -12.84 -14.62
N LYS A 78 18.44 -13.93 -14.33
CA LYS A 78 17.33 -14.42 -15.18
C LYS A 78 16.14 -13.44 -15.21
N VAL A 79 15.83 -12.80 -14.09
CA VAL A 79 14.74 -11.80 -14.00
C VAL A 79 14.96 -10.62 -14.91
N ILE A 80 16.23 -10.13 -15.01
CA ILE A 80 16.52 -8.96 -15.87
C ILE A 80 16.82 -9.32 -17.32
N GLU A 81 17.04 -10.59 -17.65
CA GLU A 81 17.39 -11.01 -19.02
C GLU A 81 16.43 -10.52 -20.10
N PRO A 82 15.08 -10.51 -19.91
CA PRO A 82 14.14 -9.97 -20.89
C PRO A 82 14.35 -8.48 -21.21
N LEU A 83 15.02 -7.72 -20.33
CA LEU A 83 15.31 -6.30 -20.55
C LEU A 83 16.37 -6.06 -21.62
N LYS A 84 17.18 -7.07 -21.95
CA LYS A 84 18.20 -7.00 -23.00
C LYS A 84 17.61 -6.68 -24.38
N LYS A 85 16.32 -6.99 -24.60
CA LYS A 85 15.63 -6.60 -25.83
C LYS A 85 15.51 -5.09 -26.02
N TYR A 86 15.60 -4.32 -24.93
CA TYR A 86 15.55 -2.85 -24.97
C TYR A 86 16.96 -2.22 -24.92
N ASN A 87 17.88 -2.89 -24.22
CA ASN A 87 19.28 -2.47 -24.12
C ASN A 87 20.15 -3.70 -23.81
N ASP A 88 21.00 -4.10 -24.75
CA ASP A 88 21.88 -5.26 -24.66
C ASP A 88 22.92 -5.20 -23.54
N LYS A 89 23.24 -3.99 -23.06
CA LYS A 89 24.19 -3.76 -21.96
C LYS A 89 23.61 -4.07 -20.58
N VAL A 90 22.28 -4.23 -20.46
CA VAL A 90 21.63 -4.44 -19.15
C VAL A 90 22.00 -5.82 -18.59
N ASN A 91 22.71 -5.79 -17.47
CA ASN A 91 23.04 -6.93 -16.63
C ASN A 91 23.27 -6.44 -15.19
N ILE A 92 23.54 -7.34 -14.25
CA ILE A 92 23.74 -6.98 -12.83
C ILE A 92 24.91 -5.98 -12.67
N ASP A 93 26.05 -6.19 -13.36
CA ASP A 93 27.21 -5.30 -13.22
C ASP A 93 26.94 -3.90 -13.79
N TYR A 94 26.16 -3.81 -14.84
CA TYR A 94 25.67 -2.51 -15.36
C TYR A 94 24.80 -1.81 -14.31
N LEU A 95 23.84 -2.52 -13.71
CA LEU A 95 22.87 -1.97 -12.76
C LEU A 95 23.48 -1.62 -11.39
N LYS A 96 24.71 -2.05 -11.07
CA LYS A 96 25.44 -1.59 -9.88
C LYS A 96 25.73 -0.09 -9.89
N ASN A 97 26.00 0.46 -11.06
CA ASN A 97 26.45 1.85 -11.22
C ASN A 97 25.53 2.68 -12.10
N ASN A 98 24.49 2.06 -12.64
CA ASN A 98 23.56 2.68 -13.57
C ASN A 98 22.12 2.28 -13.19
N TYR A 99 21.18 3.05 -13.64
CA TYR A 99 19.78 2.64 -13.65
C TYR A 99 19.33 2.26 -15.08
N PHE A 100 18.26 1.51 -15.16
CA PHE A 100 17.58 1.19 -16.41
C PHE A 100 16.11 1.60 -16.33
N THR A 101 15.56 2.11 -17.42
CA THR A 101 14.14 2.37 -17.57
C THR A 101 13.69 2.04 -18.99
N ILE A 102 12.51 1.45 -19.11
CA ILE A 102 11.82 1.21 -20.38
C ILE A 102 10.86 2.36 -20.76
N HIS A 103 10.61 3.24 -19.82
CA HIS A 103 9.66 4.34 -20.03
C HIS A 103 10.32 5.50 -20.76
N LYS A 104 9.58 6.10 -21.67
CA LYS A 104 9.95 7.37 -22.27
C LYS A 104 9.85 8.50 -21.24
N PRO A 105 10.67 9.55 -21.33
CA PRO A 105 10.60 10.71 -20.42
C PRO A 105 9.21 11.36 -20.39
N ILE A 106 8.54 11.37 -21.53
CA ILE A 106 7.17 11.89 -21.68
C ILE A 106 6.30 10.73 -22.15
N ALA A 107 5.31 10.38 -21.33
CA ALA A 107 4.37 9.34 -21.70
C ALA A 107 3.57 9.74 -22.95
N TRP A 108 3.45 8.79 -23.88
CA TRP A 108 2.75 8.99 -25.16
C TRP A 108 3.22 10.19 -26.01
N GLU A 109 4.49 10.57 -25.92
CA GLU A 109 5.09 11.65 -26.72
C GLU A 109 4.89 11.44 -28.23
N ASP A 110 4.96 10.19 -28.67
CA ASP A 110 4.72 9.77 -30.06
C ASP A 110 3.24 9.69 -30.44
N LYS A 111 2.32 10.01 -29.51
CA LYS A 111 0.86 9.92 -29.69
C LYS A 111 0.39 8.53 -30.16
N ASN A 112 1.17 7.51 -29.87
CA ASN A 112 0.82 6.13 -30.17
C ASN A 112 0.15 5.48 -28.95
N PHE A 113 -1.11 5.07 -29.10
CA PHE A 113 -1.92 4.47 -28.05
C PHE A 113 -2.22 3.02 -28.43
N GLU A 114 -2.11 2.11 -27.47
CA GLU A 114 -2.44 0.68 -27.63
C GLU A 114 -3.95 0.44 -27.60
N THR A 115 -4.71 1.21 -28.38
CA THR A 115 -6.15 1.07 -28.55
C THR A 115 -6.45 0.56 -29.96
N LYS A 116 -7.67 0.08 -30.22
CA LYS A 116 -8.06 -0.37 -31.56
C LYS A 116 -7.98 0.73 -32.62
N SER A 117 -8.19 1.98 -32.22
CA SER A 117 -8.12 3.15 -33.10
C SER A 117 -6.71 3.72 -33.23
N GLY A 118 -5.75 3.29 -32.40
CA GLY A 118 -4.42 3.89 -32.28
C GLY A 118 -4.43 5.31 -31.68
N LYS A 119 -5.57 5.76 -31.15
CA LYS A 119 -5.77 7.10 -30.60
C LYS A 119 -6.17 7.02 -29.13
N PHE A 120 -5.99 8.11 -28.41
CA PHE A 120 -6.58 8.24 -27.07
C PHE A 120 -8.12 8.16 -27.17
N GLU A 121 -8.71 7.20 -26.50
CA GLU A 121 -10.15 6.99 -26.49
C GLU A 121 -10.74 7.57 -25.21
N ILE A 122 -11.61 8.59 -25.36
CA ILE A 122 -12.33 9.17 -24.22
C ILE A 122 -13.56 8.31 -23.96
N PHE A 123 -13.61 7.72 -22.80
CA PHE A 123 -14.74 6.92 -22.40
C PHE A 123 -15.79 7.81 -21.68
N PHE A 124 -16.95 7.97 -22.29
CA PHE A 124 -18.07 8.64 -21.66
C PHE A 124 -18.96 7.62 -20.97
N ASN A 125 -18.90 7.55 -19.65
CA ASN A 125 -19.87 6.82 -18.88
C ASN A 125 -20.88 7.80 -18.26
N ASN A 126 -22.11 7.83 -18.77
CA ASN A 126 -23.18 8.66 -18.23
C ASN A 126 -23.72 8.14 -16.89
N ARG A 127 -23.24 7.00 -16.41
CA ARG A 127 -23.52 6.47 -15.08
C ARG A 127 -22.54 7.05 -14.05
N LEU A 128 -22.63 8.36 -13.83
CA LEU A 128 -22.10 8.90 -12.58
C LEU A 128 -22.96 8.34 -11.46
N TYR A 129 -22.45 7.44 -10.69
CA TYR A 129 -23.03 7.00 -9.43
C TYR A 129 -23.07 8.22 -8.50
N LYS A 130 -24.21 8.92 -8.48
CA LYS A 130 -24.53 9.78 -7.36
C LYS A 130 -25.02 8.86 -6.26
N GLU A 131 -24.11 8.37 -5.43
CA GLU A 131 -24.54 7.82 -4.16
C GLU A 131 -25.20 8.93 -3.35
N ASN A 132 -26.49 8.80 -3.16
CA ASN A 132 -27.16 9.59 -2.13
C ASN A 132 -26.71 9.02 -0.78
N ILE A 133 -25.72 9.66 -0.18
CA ILE A 133 -25.30 9.35 1.18
C ILE A 133 -26.45 9.78 2.09
N LYS A 134 -27.30 8.80 2.46
CA LYS A 134 -28.43 8.98 3.37
C LYS A 134 -28.13 8.26 4.68
N ASP A 135 -28.81 8.63 5.73
CA ASP A 135 -28.86 7.89 7.00
C ASP A 135 -27.59 7.93 7.85
N ASN A 136 -26.95 9.09 7.98
CA ASN A 136 -25.78 9.25 8.86
C ASN A 136 -24.60 8.31 8.51
N LYS A 137 -24.46 8.01 7.23
CA LYS A 137 -23.33 7.23 6.69
C LYS A 137 -22.39 8.16 5.95
N PHE A 138 -21.11 8.00 6.21
CA PHE A 138 -20.02 8.79 5.64
C PHE A 138 -19.05 7.86 4.95
N ILE A 139 -18.40 8.31 3.89
CA ILE A 139 -17.33 7.55 3.24
C ILE A 139 -16.07 7.69 4.06
N LEU A 140 -15.48 6.56 4.46
CA LEU A 140 -14.17 6.51 5.09
C LEU A 140 -13.09 6.50 4.02
N LEU A 141 -12.23 7.53 4.01
CA LEU A 141 -10.99 7.55 3.22
C LEU A 141 -9.81 7.25 4.13
N THR A 142 -8.95 6.33 3.68
CA THR A 142 -7.72 5.98 4.39
C THR A 142 -6.52 6.32 3.52
N ASN A 143 -5.94 7.50 3.73
CA ASN A 143 -4.86 8.03 2.93
C ASN A 143 -3.50 7.88 3.62
N HIS A 144 -2.42 7.84 2.84
CA HIS A 144 -1.07 7.98 3.35
C HIS A 144 -0.79 9.42 3.81
N THR A 145 0.05 9.57 4.82
CA THR A 145 0.62 10.88 5.16
C THR A 145 1.80 11.19 4.24
N ARG A 146 2.24 12.45 4.23
CA ARG A 146 3.43 12.85 3.49
C ARG A 146 4.71 12.19 4.01
N ASP A 147 4.78 11.98 5.32
CA ASP A 147 6.02 11.69 6.03
C ASP A 147 6.07 10.25 6.58
N SER A 148 5.14 9.39 6.16
CA SER A 148 5.06 8.03 6.69
C SER A 148 4.70 6.99 5.64
N LEU A 149 5.19 5.78 5.86
CA LEU A 149 4.87 4.59 5.07
C LEU A 149 4.14 3.57 5.94
N SER A 150 2.88 3.31 5.59
CA SER A 150 2.07 2.20 6.15
C SER A 150 2.29 1.99 7.66
N SER A 151 2.69 0.79 8.07
CA SER A 151 2.86 0.41 9.48
C SER A 151 4.11 0.99 10.16
N GLN A 152 4.94 1.74 9.48
CA GLN A 152 6.12 2.39 10.07
C GLN A 152 5.79 3.70 10.77
N HIS A 153 4.64 4.29 10.45
CA HIS A 153 4.16 5.50 11.07
C HIS A 153 3.41 5.19 12.36
N MET A 154 3.43 6.13 13.28
CA MET A 154 2.68 6.08 14.55
C MET A 154 3.05 4.90 15.47
N MET A 155 4.21 4.28 15.25
CA MET A 155 4.67 3.17 16.08
C MET A 155 4.89 3.59 17.53
N ASP A 156 5.47 4.78 17.73
CA ASP A 156 5.80 5.35 19.03
C ASP A 156 4.78 6.38 19.53
N GLU A 157 3.70 6.62 18.76
CA GLU A 157 2.63 7.51 19.16
C GLU A 157 1.86 6.96 20.37
N GLU A 158 1.32 7.86 21.15
CA GLU A 158 0.41 7.55 22.28
C GLU A 158 -1.00 8.08 21.97
N GLY A 159 -1.98 7.54 22.69
CA GLY A 159 -3.37 7.95 22.56
C GLY A 159 -4.15 7.17 21.50
N ILE A 160 -5.21 7.78 21.01
CA ILE A 160 -6.11 7.19 20.02
C ILE A 160 -5.96 7.85 18.66
N SER A 161 -6.34 7.13 17.62
CA SER A 161 -6.29 7.60 16.24
C SER A 161 -7.15 8.84 16.00
N ILE A 162 -6.76 9.64 15.02
CA ILE A 162 -7.44 10.88 14.66
C ILE A 162 -8.26 10.65 13.39
N ALA A 163 -9.52 11.12 13.44
CA ALA A 163 -10.40 11.17 12.28
C ALA A 163 -10.72 12.64 11.95
N TYR A 164 -10.56 13.01 10.68
CA TYR A 164 -10.83 14.35 10.19
C TYR A 164 -12.22 14.40 9.57
N ILE A 165 -12.98 15.40 9.96
CA ILE A 165 -14.30 15.73 9.41
C ILE A 165 -14.38 17.23 9.14
N ASN A 166 -15.26 17.61 8.25
CA ASN A 166 -15.41 19.02 7.91
C ASN A 166 -16.35 19.75 8.91
N GLU A 167 -16.28 21.09 8.94
CA GLU A 167 -17.07 21.91 9.84
C GLU A 167 -18.59 21.77 9.67
N ASN A 168 -19.08 21.56 8.44
CA ASN A 168 -20.51 21.44 8.20
C ASN A 168 -21.03 20.15 8.85
N MET A 169 -20.31 19.04 8.67
CA MET A 169 -20.64 17.78 9.33
C MET A 169 -20.60 17.90 10.86
N ALA A 170 -19.57 18.55 11.39
CA ALA A 170 -19.45 18.76 12.82
C ALA A 170 -20.62 19.55 13.39
N LYS A 171 -21.05 20.62 12.72
CA LYS A 171 -22.23 21.41 13.09
C LYS A 171 -23.53 20.62 13.02
N GLU A 172 -23.74 19.87 11.91
CA GLU A 172 -24.94 19.05 11.71
C GLU A 172 -25.08 17.97 12.78
N LEU A 173 -23.98 17.34 13.17
CA LEU A 173 -23.95 16.27 14.16
C LEU A 173 -23.73 16.80 15.60
N ASN A 174 -23.58 18.10 15.78
CA ASN A 174 -23.27 18.75 17.06
C ASN A 174 -22.02 18.17 17.70
N LEU A 175 -20.92 18.05 16.94
CA LEU A 175 -19.63 17.51 17.34
C LEU A 175 -18.62 18.64 17.54
N ASN A 176 -17.66 18.43 18.46
CA ASN A 176 -16.61 19.39 18.77
C ASN A 176 -15.22 18.85 18.38
N ASN A 177 -14.29 19.77 18.18
CA ASN A 177 -12.89 19.38 18.00
C ASN A 177 -12.36 18.66 19.25
N ASP A 178 -11.48 17.70 19.08
CA ASP A 178 -10.94 16.83 20.12
C ASP A 178 -11.95 15.93 20.84
N GLU A 179 -13.22 15.93 20.43
CA GLU A 179 -14.23 15.02 20.97
C GLU A 179 -13.91 13.56 20.58
N ILE A 180 -14.07 12.64 21.53
CA ILE A 180 -13.90 11.21 21.27
C ILE A 180 -15.25 10.65 20.83
N VAL A 181 -15.25 9.97 19.69
CA VAL A 181 -16.43 9.32 19.12
C VAL A 181 -16.12 7.90 18.69
N ILE A 182 -17.17 7.11 18.46
CA ILE A 182 -17.06 5.80 17.84
C ILE A 182 -17.30 5.96 16.33
N LEU A 183 -16.34 5.49 15.52
CA LEU A 183 -16.59 5.20 14.11
C LEU A 183 -17.00 3.73 13.98
N LYS A 184 -18.12 3.50 13.30
CA LYS A 184 -18.68 2.16 13.11
C LYS A 184 -19.00 1.88 11.65
N SER A 185 -18.51 0.74 11.15
CA SER A 185 -18.85 0.16 9.85
C SER A 185 -19.63 -1.15 10.02
N ASN A 186 -19.82 -1.88 8.94
CA ASN A 186 -20.35 -3.25 9.00
C ASN A 186 -19.33 -4.25 9.59
N ASN A 187 -18.02 -3.97 9.47
CA ASN A 187 -16.94 -4.87 9.89
C ASN A 187 -16.54 -4.69 11.37
N GLY A 188 -16.71 -3.50 11.92
CA GLY A 188 -16.32 -3.25 13.30
C GLY A 188 -16.50 -1.80 13.72
N GLU A 189 -15.93 -1.49 14.88
CA GLU A 189 -15.97 -0.16 15.47
C GLU A 189 -14.65 0.17 16.16
N ILE A 190 -14.28 1.45 16.15
CA ILE A 190 -13.10 1.99 16.83
C ILE A 190 -13.43 3.33 17.46
N ASN A 191 -12.74 3.65 18.57
CA ASN A 191 -12.74 4.98 19.13
C ASN A 191 -11.72 5.85 18.40
N VAL A 192 -12.10 7.08 18.07
CA VAL A 192 -11.24 8.05 17.43
C VAL A 192 -11.40 9.43 18.08
N LYS A 193 -10.37 10.24 18.02
CA LYS A 193 -10.45 11.66 18.36
C LYS A 193 -10.74 12.46 17.09
N LEU A 194 -11.73 13.33 17.14
CA LEU A 194 -12.08 14.17 16.00
C LEU A 194 -11.11 15.35 15.85
N ASN A 195 -10.76 15.61 14.61
CA ASN A 195 -10.16 16.87 14.18
C ASN A 195 -11.08 17.50 13.13
N ILE A 196 -11.58 18.70 13.42
CA ILE A 196 -12.46 19.44 12.52
C ILE A 196 -11.60 20.28 11.60
N ASP A 197 -11.54 19.92 10.32
CA ASP A 197 -10.70 20.58 9.33
C ASP A 197 -11.39 20.57 7.95
N ASN A 198 -11.39 21.72 7.29
CA ASN A 198 -11.96 21.88 5.95
C ASN A 198 -11.11 21.29 4.82
N ILE A 199 -10.05 20.55 5.15
CA ILE A 199 -9.29 19.73 4.19
C ILE A 199 -10.15 18.58 3.61
N VAL A 200 -11.18 18.15 4.33
CA VAL A 200 -12.12 17.12 3.91
C VAL A 200 -13.43 17.72 3.43
N SER A 201 -14.01 17.10 2.39
CA SER A 201 -15.32 17.47 1.88
C SER A 201 -16.44 16.96 2.78
N ASP A 202 -17.65 17.48 2.57
CA ASP A 202 -18.87 16.99 3.22
C ASP A 202 -19.02 15.47 2.99
N TYR A 203 -19.58 14.77 3.99
CA TYR A 203 -19.84 13.33 3.97
C TYR A 203 -18.59 12.41 3.88
N ILE A 204 -17.41 12.96 4.13
CA ILE A 204 -16.16 12.20 4.18
C ILE A 204 -15.60 12.22 5.61
N VAL A 205 -15.17 11.05 6.07
CA VAL A 205 -14.33 10.88 7.24
C VAL A 205 -12.95 10.46 6.74
N LEU A 206 -11.92 11.25 7.00
CA LEU A 206 -10.55 10.94 6.62
C LEU A 206 -9.77 10.42 7.82
N MET A 207 -9.13 9.29 7.68
CA MET A 207 -8.11 8.79 8.62
C MET A 207 -6.83 8.50 7.86
N TYR A 208 -5.70 8.79 8.45
CA TYR A 208 -4.44 8.37 7.87
C TYR A 208 -4.17 6.89 8.18
N VAL A 209 -3.56 6.17 7.24
CA VAL A 209 -3.08 4.81 7.47
C VAL A 209 -1.88 4.81 8.41
N GLY A 210 -1.60 3.66 9.02
CA GLY A 210 -0.43 3.50 9.89
C GLY A 210 -0.73 3.48 11.39
N TRP A 211 -1.95 3.78 11.80
CA TRP A 211 -2.38 3.60 13.17
C TRP A 211 -2.36 2.11 13.55
N TRP A 212 -1.82 1.81 14.71
CA TRP A 212 -1.75 0.45 15.23
C TRP A 212 -3.03 0.10 16.01
N THR A 213 -3.25 -1.18 16.24
CA THR A 213 -4.41 -1.69 17.00
C THR A 213 -4.59 -0.98 18.35
N LYS A 214 -3.48 -0.71 19.05
CA LYS A 214 -3.49 0.01 20.34
C LYS A 214 -4.10 1.42 20.27
N HIS A 215 -4.13 2.02 19.09
CA HIS A 215 -4.67 3.38 18.88
C HIS A 215 -6.09 3.38 18.29
N GLY A 216 -6.55 2.29 17.71
CA GLY A 216 -7.72 2.25 16.84
C GLY A 216 -7.31 2.27 15.35
N ASN A 217 -7.00 1.09 14.81
CA ASN A 217 -6.58 0.93 13.43
C ASN A 217 -7.78 1.01 12.50
N PRO A 218 -7.79 1.90 11.47
CA PRO A 218 -8.90 2.00 10.52
C PRO A 218 -9.19 0.69 9.75
N ASN A 219 -8.25 -0.25 9.69
CA ASN A 219 -8.48 -1.55 9.04
C ASN A 219 -9.58 -2.38 9.72
N TYR A 220 -9.92 -2.12 10.98
CA TYR A 220 -11.09 -2.73 11.61
C TYR A 220 -12.42 -2.27 11.01
N LEU A 221 -12.41 -1.14 10.30
CA LEU A 221 -13.59 -0.57 9.66
C LEU A 221 -13.69 -0.92 8.19
N THR A 222 -12.56 -1.06 7.49
CA THR A 222 -12.53 -1.16 6.03
C THR A 222 -13.21 -2.43 5.53
N GLU A 223 -14.08 -2.26 4.53
CA GLU A 223 -14.76 -3.37 3.86
C GLU A 223 -13.87 -3.94 2.75
N SER A 224 -14.01 -5.24 2.52
CA SER A 224 -13.33 -5.95 1.44
C SER A 224 -14.29 -6.11 0.27
N GLY A 225 -14.06 -5.38 -0.79
CA GLY A 225 -14.73 -5.54 -2.08
C GLY A 225 -13.69 -5.66 -3.18
N ILE A 226 -14.13 -6.02 -4.37
CA ILE A 226 -13.29 -6.09 -5.56
C ILE A 226 -13.89 -5.17 -6.61
N SER A 227 -13.08 -4.25 -7.16
CA SER A 227 -13.52 -3.36 -8.23
C SER A 227 -13.80 -4.15 -9.52
N ASP A 228 -14.78 -3.70 -10.28
CA ASP A 228 -15.17 -4.27 -11.57
C ASP A 228 -14.08 -4.11 -12.65
N ILE A 229 -13.22 -3.11 -12.53
CA ILE A 229 -12.10 -2.89 -13.43
C ILE A 229 -10.78 -3.04 -12.63
N GLY A 230 -9.96 -4.00 -13.04
CA GLY A 230 -8.62 -4.24 -12.48
C GLY A 230 -8.57 -5.07 -11.20
N GLY A 231 -9.71 -5.48 -10.61
CA GLY A 231 -9.75 -6.40 -9.47
C GLY A 231 -9.08 -5.85 -8.20
N GLN A 232 -9.07 -4.52 -7.99
CA GLN A 232 -8.48 -3.89 -6.81
C GLN A 232 -9.43 -3.92 -5.62
N ILE A 233 -8.87 -3.90 -4.42
CA ILE A 233 -9.65 -3.83 -3.18
C ILE A 233 -10.31 -2.43 -3.06
N THR A 234 -11.61 -2.39 -2.74
CA THR A 234 -12.41 -1.17 -2.68
C THR A 234 -12.53 -0.59 -1.26
N TYR A 235 -11.49 -0.64 -0.47
CA TYR A 235 -11.51 -0.21 0.94
C TYR A 235 -11.89 1.27 1.14
N ASN A 236 -11.66 2.15 0.16
CA ASN A 236 -12.08 3.55 0.19
C ASN A 236 -13.57 3.77 -0.14
N GLU A 237 -14.34 2.70 -0.37
CA GLU A 237 -15.80 2.74 -0.49
C GLU A 237 -16.51 2.36 0.82
N THR A 238 -15.74 2.13 1.88
CA THR A 238 -16.25 1.81 3.22
C THR A 238 -17.14 2.92 3.75
N LYS A 239 -18.30 2.54 4.26
CA LYS A 239 -19.25 3.47 4.90
C LYS A 239 -19.20 3.34 6.40
N VAL A 240 -19.04 4.47 7.08
CA VAL A 240 -18.99 4.55 8.54
C VAL A 240 -20.11 5.45 9.08
N LYS A 241 -20.52 5.18 10.33
CA LYS A 241 -21.35 6.07 11.14
C LYS A 241 -20.49 6.69 12.23
N ILE A 242 -20.79 7.93 12.59
CA ILE A 242 -20.20 8.62 13.75
C ILE A 242 -21.19 8.53 14.90
N ILE A 243 -20.76 8.00 16.03
CA ILE A 243 -21.60 7.79 17.22
C ILE A 243 -20.94 8.52 18.40
N LYS A 244 -21.68 9.42 19.03
CA LYS A 244 -21.24 10.09 20.25
C LYS A 244 -21.14 9.08 21.40
N ILE A 245 -20.12 9.27 22.22
CA ILE A 245 -20.00 8.58 23.50
C ILE A 245 -20.70 9.45 24.55
N ASN A 246 -21.77 8.95 25.11
CA ASN A 246 -22.53 9.64 26.18
C ASN A 246 -21.78 9.61 27.52
#